data_c64235b924ec808f01ab02bfa4ba6a7c
#
_entry.id   c64235b924ec808f01ab02bfa4ba6a7c
#
_cell.length_a   1.000
_cell.length_b   1.000
_cell.length_c   1.000
_cell.angle_alpha   90.00
_cell.angle_beta   90.00
_cell.angle_gamma   90.00
#
_symmetry.space_group_name_H-M   'P 1'
#
loop_
_entity.id
_entity.type
_entity.pdbx_description
1 polymer ?
#
loop_
_entity_poly.entity_id
_entity_poly.type
_entity_poly.pdbx_seq_one_letter_code
_entity_poly.pdbx_strand_id
1 'polypeptide(L)'
;MNEKLEILMPVHNEAKAISKIIPNIHKNIGDKIEYSFIICEDGSTDNSLETLLEFKKKFPIKLISSDKKKGYSIAVLDGMKNATADYLLIMDSDGQSNPVEILNFWTNRKKSNLINGNRTNRYDYMYRKIYSNIAFIIYKILFKVPLKDPSYAFVLMERKVYQSLSSFKPEMPDGFFWEFNARAFKKGFNFFNLDIIHKERLYGETRIYNWFNLPKISFNNFIGMIKVKFFNG
;
A
#
# COMPACT_ATOMS: atom_id res chain seq x y z
N MET A 1 4.09 19.66 -19.86
CA MET A 1 4.44 19.54 -18.42
C MET A 1 4.73 18.08 -18.15
N ASN A 2 5.82 17.79 -17.44
CA ASN A 2 6.13 16.41 -17.05
C ASN A 2 5.14 15.99 -15.94
N GLU A 3 4.58 14.78 -16.08
CA GLU A 3 3.72 14.19 -15.04
C GLU A 3 4.54 13.85 -13.80
N LYS A 4 3.97 14.07 -12.61
CA LYS A 4 4.64 13.88 -11.32
C LYS A 4 4.13 12.63 -10.61
N LEU A 5 5.05 11.98 -9.90
CA LEU A 5 4.78 10.82 -9.04
C LEU A 5 4.96 11.19 -7.58
N GLU A 6 4.01 10.87 -6.73
CA GLU A 6 4.22 10.78 -5.30
C GLU A 6 4.25 9.31 -4.86
N ILE A 7 5.21 8.97 -3.99
CA ILE A 7 5.38 7.63 -3.43
C ILE A 7 4.97 7.70 -1.97
N LEU A 8 3.83 7.11 -1.66
CA LEU A 8 3.27 7.05 -0.31
C LEU A 8 3.77 5.79 0.40
N MET A 9 4.41 5.98 1.54
CA MET A 9 4.86 4.90 2.41
C MET A 9 4.37 5.12 3.85
N PRO A 10 3.50 4.26 4.39
CA PRO A 10 3.23 4.20 5.82
C PRO A 10 4.42 3.59 6.54
N VAL A 11 4.81 4.18 7.68
CA VAL A 11 5.97 3.76 8.46
C VAL A 11 5.59 3.61 9.93
N HIS A 12 5.89 2.44 10.53
CA HIS A 12 5.79 2.24 11.97
C HIS A 12 6.83 1.22 12.45
N ASN A 13 7.84 1.70 13.17
CA ASN A 13 8.97 0.90 13.67
C ASN A 13 9.73 0.15 12.55
N GLU A 14 10.18 0.90 11.54
CA GLU A 14 10.89 0.39 10.37
C GLU A 14 12.22 1.15 10.10
N ALA A 15 12.88 1.67 11.15
CA ALA A 15 14.11 2.49 11.02
C ALA A 15 15.17 1.83 10.13
N LYS A 16 15.43 0.52 10.31
CA LYS A 16 16.42 -0.23 9.52
C LYS A 16 16.00 -0.41 8.06
N ALA A 17 14.72 -0.62 7.79
CA ALA A 17 14.21 -0.80 6.44
C ALA A 17 14.24 0.52 5.67
N ILE A 18 13.70 1.61 6.23
CA ILE A 18 13.66 2.93 5.60
C ILE A 18 15.07 3.48 5.31
N SER A 19 16.06 3.20 6.18
CA SER A 19 17.46 3.61 5.96
C SER A 19 18.06 3.01 4.69
N LYS A 20 17.51 1.95 4.16
CA LYS A 20 17.94 1.28 2.93
C LYS A 20 17.02 1.57 1.74
N ILE A 21 15.70 1.53 1.95
CA ILE A 21 14.74 1.62 0.85
C ILE A 21 14.68 3.01 0.25
N ILE A 22 14.67 4.08 1.05
CA ILE A 22 14.58 5.46 0.53
C ILE A 22 15.78 5.82 -0.36
N PRO A 23 17.06 5.63 0.06
CA PRO A 23 18.20 5.85 -0.81
C PRO A 23 18.20 4.95 -2.06
N ASN A 24 17.73 3.70 -1.92
CA ASN A 24 17.67 2.77 -3.05
C ASN A 24 16.60 3.19 -4.08
N ILE A 25 15.43 3.68 -3.64
CA ILE A 25 14.43 4.27 -4.55
C ILE A 25 15.05 5.45 -5.27
N HIS A 26 15.63 6.41 -4.56
CA HIS A 26 16.26 7.59 -5.16
C HIS A 26 17.30 7.22 -6.22
N LYS A 27 18.18 6.27 -5.91
CA LYS A 27 19.20 5.76 -6.84
C LYS A 27 18.61 5.19 -8.12
N ASN A 28 17.46 4.52 -8.05
CA ASN A 28 16.87 3.83 -9.20
C ASN A 28 16.01 4.73 -10.08
N ILE A 29 15.34 5.74 -9.50
CA ILE A 29 14.35 6.54 -10.24
C ILE A 29 14.65 8.03 -10.27
N GLY A 30 15.60 8.55 -9.46
CA GLY A 30 15.84 9.98 -9.25
C GLY A 30 16.06 10.78 -10.51
N ASP A 31 16.83 10.24 -11.45
CA ASP A 31 17.14 10.90 -12.73
C ASP A 31 16.14 10.57 -13.85
N LYS A 32 15.11 9.73 -13.57
CA LYS A 32 14.20 9.18 -14.59
C LYS A 32 12.76 9.65 -14.46
N ILE A 33 12.36 9.99 -13.24
CA ILE A 33 10.98 10.38 -12.92
C ILE A 33 11.01 11.59 -11.99
N GLU A 34 10.19 12.60 -12.29
CA GLU A 34 9.94 13.69 -11.34
C GLU A 34 9.07 13.14 -10.20
N TYR A 35 9.64 12.98 -8.99
CA TYR A 35 8.95 12.35 -7.88
C TYR A 35 9.20 13.04 -6.55
N SER A 36 8.33 12.74 -5.58
CA SER A 36 8.52 13.02 -4.16
C SER A 36 7.95 11.89 -3.31
N PHE A 37 8.37 11.84 -2.04
CA PHE A 37 7.78 10.92 -1.07
C PHE A 37 6.71 11.62 -0.23
N ILE A 38 5.64 10.87 0.08
CA ILE A 38 4.74 11.16 1.19
C ILE A 38 4.95 10.04 2.20
N ILE A 39 5.56 10.35 3.35
CA ILE A 39 5.82 9.37 4.38
C ILE A 39 4.91 9.64 5.56
N CYS A 40 4.08 8.64 5.89
CA CYS A 40 3.17 8.69 7.02
C CYS A 40 3.76 7.89 8.18
N GLU A 41 4.45 8.57 9.07
CA GLU A 41 5.03 8.01 10.28
C GLU A 41 3.92 7.89 11.34
N ASP A 42 3.65 6.66 11.80
CA ASP A 42 2.49 6.32 12.62
C ASP A 42 2.89 5.99 14.07
N GLY A 43 3.49 6.97 14.76
CA GLY A 43 3.83 6.88 16.19
C GLY A 43 4.84 5.77 16.48
N SER A 44 5.97 5.75 15.78
CA SER A 44 7.05 4.79 16.03
C SER A 44 7.70 4.99 17.39
N THR A 45 8.18 3.89 17.97
CA THR A 45 8.91 3.86 19.24
C THR A 45 10.41 3.56 19.06
N ASP A 46 10.84 3.34 17.81
CA ASP A 46 12.23 3.18 17.41
C ASP A 46 12.75 4.48 16.75
N ASN A 47 13.95 4.47 16.22
CA ASN A 47 14.55 5.63 15.56
C ASN A 47 13.97 5.93 14.15
N SER A 48 12.74 5.49 13.84
CA SER A 48 12.15 5.75 12.51
C SER A 48 11.92 7.24 12.27
N LEU A 49 11.37 7.97 13.24
CA LEU A 49 11.08 9.39 13.10
C LEU A 49 12.39 10.20 12.93
N GLU A 50 13.41 9.95 13.75
CA GLU A 50 14.70 10.62 13.66
C GLU A 50 15.36 10.37 12.30
N THR A 51 15.34 9.12 11.82
CA THR A 51 15.85 8.76 10.48
C THR A 51 15.14 9.54 9.37
N LEU A 52 13.82 9.67 9.47
CA LEU A 52 13.02 10.39 8.48
C LEU A 52 13.28 11.90 8.51
N LEU A 53 13.48 12.49 9.68
CA LEU A 53 13.85 13.89 9.83
C LEU A 53 15.22 14.20 9.19
N GLU A 54 16.19 13.30 9.33
CA GLU A 54 17.48 13.41 8.66
C GLU A 54 17.34 13.23 7.13
N PHE A 55 16.52 12.30 6.68
CA PHE A 55 16.31 12.05 5.24
C PHE A 55 15.54 13.18 4.55
N LYS A 56 14.65 13.86 5.24
CA LYS A 56 13.94 15.05 4.73
C LYS A 56 14.90 16.17 4.31
N LYS A 57 16.11 16.22 4.89
CA LYS A 57 17.17 17.18 4.51
C LYS A 57 17.84 16.81 3.16
N LYS A 58 17.73 15.55 2.72
CA LYS A 58 18.48 15.00 1.58
C LYS A 58 17.59 14.56 0.42
N PHE A 59 16.34 14.22 0.69
CA PHE A 59 15.38 13.67 -0.27
C PHE A 59 14.10 14.50 -0.28
N PRO A 60 13.35 14.52 -1.38
CA PRO A 60 12.09 15.26 -1.49
C PRO A 60 10.97 14.56 -0.69
N ILE A 61 10.99 14.69 0.63
CA ILE A 61 10.06 14.03 1.55
C ILE A 61 9.07 15.04 2.15
N LYS A 62 7.78 14.77 1.95
CA LYS A 62 6.67 15.31 2.75
C LYS A 62 6.42 14.33 3.89
N LEU A 63 6.83 14.69 5.11
CA LEU A 63 6.64 13.88 6.31
C LEU A 63 5.33 14.27 7.00
N ILE A 64 4.49 13.28 7.28
CA ILE A 64 3.27 13.38 8.09
C ILE A 64 3.49 12.46 9.29
N SER A 65 3.68 13.02 10.47
CA SER A 65 3.94 12.27 11.69
C SER A 65 2.75 12.31 12.65
N SER A 66 2.64 11.30 13.49
CA SER A 66 1.64 11.19 14.54
C SER A 66 2.31 10.81 15.86
N ASP A 67 1.91 11.46 16.95
CA ASP A 67 2.44 11.14 18.30
C ASP A 67 2.01 9.75 18.79
N LYS A 68 0.92 9.21 18.24
CA LYS A 68 0.36 7.91 18.62
C LYS A 68 0.00 7.11 17.38
N LYS A 69 0.14 5.80 17.49
CA LYS A 69 -0.26 4.85 16.45
C LYS A 69 -1.76 4.96 16.15
N LYS A 70 -2.10 5.32 14.91
CA LYS A 70 -3.48 5.36 14.37
C LYS A 70 -3.84 4.10 13.58
N GLY A 71 -2.84 3.38 13.10
CA GLY A 71 -2.94 2.17 12.30
C GLY A 71 -2.78 2.40 10.81
N TYR A 72 -2.37 1.32 10.14
CA TYR A 72 -1.98 1.31 8.73
C TYR A 72 -2.98 2.01 7.80
N SER A 73 -4.25 1.64 7.89
CA SER A 73 -5.31 2.18 7.03
C SER A 73 -5.47 3.70 7.17
N ILE A 74 -5.38 4.21 8.39
CA ILE A 74 -5.48 5.66 8.64
C ILE A 74 -4.24 6.38 8.13
N ALA A 75 -3.04 5.82 8.34
CA ALA A 75 -1.81 6.39 7.83
C ALA A 75 -1.83 6.50 6.28
N VAL A 76 -2.32 5.47 5.59
CA VAL A 76 -2.48 5.50 4.13
C VAL A 76 -3.48 6.56 3.70
N LEU A 77 -4.66 6.64 4.34
CA LEU A 77 -5.67 7.65 4.02
C LEU A 77 -5.18 9.08 4.29
N ASP A 78 -4.45 9.30 5.37
CA ASP A 78 -3.84 10.61 5.66
C ASP A 78 -2.84 11.01 4.57
N GLY A 79 -2.04 10.06 4.09
CA GLY A 79 -1.15 10.29 2.97
C GLY A 79 -1.90 10.61 1.66
N MET A 80 -2.94 9.85 1.34
CA MET A 80 -3.77 10.10 0.15
C MET A 80 -4.44 11.48 0.17
N LYS A 81 -4.93 11.93 1.34
CA LYS A 81 -5.50 13.29 1.51
C LYS A 81 -4.48 14.39 1.24
N ASN A 82 -3.22 14.11 1.50
CA ASN A 82 -2.11 15.05 1.36
C ASN A 82 -1.41 14.97 0.01
N ALA A 83 -1.79 14.04 -0.85
CA ALA A 83 -1.23 13.84 -2.19
C ALA A 83 -1.73 14.90 -3.18
N THR A 84 -0.82 15.35 -4.06
CA THR A 84 -1.08 16.41 -5.04
C THR A 84 -0.58 16.08 -6.44
N ALA A 85 0.24 15.03 -6.61
CA ALA A 85 0.81 14.64 -7.88
C ALA A 85 -0.22 14.05 -8.86
N ASP A 86 0.16 13.89 -10.14
CA ASP A 86 -0.70 13.30 -11.17
C ASP A 86 -0.93 11.81 -10.91
N TYR A 87 0.08 11.16 -10.34
CA TYR A 87 0.05 9.75 -9.95
C TYR A 87 0.53 9.56 -8.51
N LEU A 88 -0.11 8.63 -7.81
CA LEU A 88 0.27 8.18 -6.48
C LEU A 88 0.60 6.69 -6.52
N LEU A 89 1.80 6.32 -6.07
CA LEU A 89 2.18 4.94 -5.81
C LEU A 89 2.14 4.70 -4.30
N ILE A 90 1.34 3.75 -3.86
CA ILE A 90 1.40 3.27 -2.46
C ILE A 90 2.27 2.03 -2.41
N MET A 91 3.23 1.98 -1.48
CA MET A 91 4.06 0.81 -1.23
C MET A 91 4.44 0.70 0.25
N ASP A 92 4.68 -0.54 0.71
CA ASP A 92 5.15 -0.78 2.07
C ASP A 92 6.61 -0.34 2.27
N SER A 93 6.94 0.02 3.51
CA SER A 93 8.27 0.49 3.92
C SER A 93 9.21 -0.64 4.41
N ASP A 94 8.79 -1.91 4.34
CA ASP A 94 9.49 -3.07 4.91
C ASP A 94 10.60 -3.66 4.02
N GLY A 95 10.78 -3.12 2.81
CA GLY A 95 11.81 -3.53 1.87
C GLY A 95 11.51 -4.79 1.05
N GLN A 96 10.31 -5.35 1.15
CA GLN A 96 9.91 -6.53 0.36
C GLN A 96 9.66 -6.22 -1.12
N SER A 97 9.28 -4.98 -1.43
CA SER A 97 9.08 -4.52 -2.82
C SER A 97 10.39 -4.05 -3.44
N ASN A 98 10.66 -4.50 -4.68
CA ASN A 98 11.85 -4.05 -5.40
C ASN A 98 11.65 -2.64 -5.97
N PRO A 99 12.49 -1.63 -5.61
CA PRO A 99 12.37 -0.27 -6.14
C PRO A 99 12.43 -0.16 -7.67
N VAL A 100 13.06 -1.10 -8.37
CA VAL A 100 13.10 -1.14 -9.83
C VAL A 100 11.70 -1.28 -10.44
N GLU A 101 10.77 -1.92 -9.75
CA GLU A 101 9.40 -2.10 -10.21
C GLU A 101 8.64 -0.77 -10.35
N ILE A 102 9.07 0.28 -9.64
CA ILE A 102 8.49 1.62 -9.78
C ILE A 102 8.58 2.12 -11.23
N LEU A 103 9.71 1.86 -11.90
CA LEU A 103 9.89 2.21 -13.32
C LEU A 103 8.93 1.44 -14.23
N ASN A 104 8.73 0.15 -13.94
CA ASN A 104 7.81 -0.69 -14.70
C ASN A 104 6.37 -0.18 -14.56
N PHE A 105 5.94 0.17 -13.33
CA PHE A 105 4.63 0.76 -13.07
C PHE A 105 4.49 2.12 -13.75
N TRP A 106 5.51 2.98 -13.64
CA TRP A 106 5.50 4.29 -14.27
C TRP A 106 5.37 4.22 -15.79
N THR A 107 6.10 3.32 -16.43
CA THR A 107 6.01 3.11 -17.89
C THR A 107 4.62 2.68 -18.33
N ASN A 108 3.93 1.89 -17.51
CA ASN A 108 2.60 1.37 -17.80
C ASN A 108 1.46 2.27 -17.27
N ARG A 109 1.75 3.43 -16.65
CA ARG A 109 0.78 4.26 -15.90
C ARG A 109 -0.49 4.66 -16.66
N LYS A 110 -0.41 4.73 -17.99
CA LYS A 110 -1.55 5.12 -18.85
C LYS A 110 -2.45 3.96 -19.27
N LYS A 111 -2.13 2.72 -18.88
CA LYS A 111 -2.93 1.55 -19.27
C LYS A 111 -4.26 1.44 -18.52
N SER A 112 -4.35 2.02 -17.32
CA SER A 112 -5.55 1.92 -16.49
C SER A 112 -5.55 2.98 -15.39
N ASN A 113 -6.68 3.22 -14.75
CA ASN A 113 -6.77 4.15 -13.61
C ASN A 113 -6.01 3.66 -12.39
N LEU A 114 -5.96 2.33 -12.20
CA LEU A 114 -5.15 1.65 -11.15
C LEU A 114 -4.31 0.55 -11.77
N ILE A 115 -3.06 0.48 -11.35
CA ILE A 115 -2.14 -0.60 -11.66
C ILE A 115 -1.78 -1.29 -10.35
N ASN A 116 -2.17 -2.54 -10.22
CA ASN A 116 -1.93 -3.34 -9.02
C ASN A 116 -0.80 -4.34 -9.23
N GLY A 117 0.10 -4.44 -8.26
CA GLY A 117 1.11 -5.48 -8.20
C GLY A 117 0.47 -6.85 -7.96
N ASN A 118 0.94 -7.85 -8.71
CA ASN A 118 0.60 -9.24 -8.51
C ASN A 118 1.87 -9.99 -8.11
N ARG A 119 1.94 -10.49 -6.87
CA ARG A 119 3.09 -11.24 -6.37
C ARG A 119 3.16 -12.61 -7.02
N THR A 120 4.17 -12.85 -7.85
CA THR A 120 4.38 -14.15 -8.49
C THR A 120 4.89 -15.21 -7.51
N ASN A 121 5.72 -14.80 -6.53
CA ASN A 121 6.24 -15.67 -5.47
C ASN A 121 5.80 -15.14 -4.11
N ARG A 122 5.03 -15.94 -3.35
CA ARG A 122 4.61 -15.60 -1.99
C ARG A 122 5.34 -16.47 -0.99
N TYR A 123 6.18 -15.83 -0.17
CA TYR A 123 6.93 -16.46 0.93
C TYR A 123 6.11 -16.50 2.24
N ASP A 124 4.83 -16.86 2.13
CA ASP A 124 3.94 -16.97 3.30
C ASP A 124 3.90 -18.38 3.85
N TYR A 125 3.71 -18.52 5.15
CA TYR A 125 3.42 -19.82 5.78
C TYR A 125 2.15 -20.45 5.20
N MET A 126 2.11 -21.79 5.16
CA MET A 126 1.00 -22.58 4.57
C MET A 126 -0.38 -22.13 5.10
N TYR A 127 -0.53 -21.98 6.41
CA TYR A 127 -1.79 -21.56 7.03
C TYR A 127 -2.25 -20.19 6.55
N ARG A 128 -1.33 -19.22 6.36
CA ARG A 128 -1.67 -17.89 5.82
C ARG A 128 -2.15 -17.96 4.38
N LYS A 129 -1.55 -18.84 3.57
CA LYS A 129 -1.98 -19.08 2.19
C LYS A 129 -3.41 -19.63 2.15
N ILE A 130 -3.76 -20.58 3.03
CA ILE A 130 -5.10 -21.15 3.11
C ILE A 130 -6.14 -20.07 3.46
N TYR A 131 -5.93 -19.31 4.55
CA TYR A 131 -6.84 -18.22 4.92
C TYR A 131 -6.96 -17.15 3.84
N SER A 132 -5.84 -16.77 3.23
CA SER A 132 -5.82 -15.80 2.13
C SER A 132 -6.59 -16.31 0.91
N ASN A 133 -6.49 -17.58 0.57
CA ASN A 133 -7.22 -18.17 -0.57
C ASN A 133 -8.72 -18.22 -0.31
N ILE A 134 -9.17 -18.61 0.89
CA ILE A 134 -10.58 -18.59 1.26
C ILE A 134 -11.12 -17.15 1.18
N ALA A 135 -10.43 -16.19 1.78
CA ALA A 135 -10.79 -14.78 1.70
C ALA A 135 -10.86 -14.29 0.25
N PHE A 136 -9.92 -14.70 -0.60
CA PHE A 136 -9.91 -14.34 -2.02
C PHE A 136 -11.11 -14.89 -2.79
N ILE A 137 -11.51 -16.14 -2.55
CA ILE A 137 -12.70 -16.74 -3.17
C ILE A 137 -13.96 -15.95 -2.78
N ILE A 138 -14.13 -15.68 -1.48
CA ILE A 138 -15.27 -14.88 -0.97
C ILE A 138 -15.27 -13.48 -1.60
N TYR A 139 -14.11 -12.83 -1.64
CA TYR A 139 -13.96 -11.51 -2.24
C TYR A 139 -14.34 -11.49 -3.72
N LYS A 140 -13.90 -12.49 -4.49
CA LYS A 140 -14.27 -12.64 -5.91
C LYS A 140 -15.77 -12.80 -6.12
N ILE A 141 -16.42 -13.60 -5.28
CA ILE A 141 -17.88 -13.78 -5.34
C ILE A 141 -18.62 -12.47 -5.06
N LEU A 142 -18.19 -11.74 -4.02
CA LEU A 142 -18.86 -10.52 -3.57
C LEU A 142 -18.64 -9.33 -4.53
N PHE A 143 -17.41 -9.10 -4.98
CA PHE A 143 -17.05 -7.86 -5.66
C PHE A 143 -16.74 -8.01 -7.14
N LYS A 144 -16.31 -9.19 -7.60
CA LYS A 144 -15.91 -9.48 -8.99
C LYS A 144 -14.78 -8.58 -9.51
N VAL A 145 -13.96 -8.02 -8.62
CA VAL A 145 -12.82 -7.16 -8.99
C VAL A 145 -11.82 -7.96 -9.84
N PRO A 146 -11.34 -7.45 -10.99
CA PRO A 146 -10.49 -8.19 -11.93
C PRO A 146 -9.02 -8.18 -11.50
N LEU A 147 -8.73 -8.43 -10.20
CA LEU A 147 -7.38 -8.48 -9.64
C LEU A 147 -6.96 -9.91 -9.32
N LYS A 148 -5.68 -10.20 -9.54
CA LYS A 148 -5.04 -11.47 -9.17
C LYS A 148 -4.61 -11.47 -7.70
N ASP A 149 -4.12 -10.35 -7.19
CA ASP A 149 -3.69 -10.17 -5.79
C ASP A 149 -4.23 -8.83 -5.21
N PRO A 150 -5.49 -8.79 -4.75
CA PRO A 150 -6.11 -7.56 -4.25
C PRO A 150 -5.58 -7.12 -2.88
N SER A 151 -4.74 -7.91 -2.22
CA SER A 151 -4.22 -7.63 -0.87
C SER A 151 -2.88 -6.90 -0.87
N TYR A 152 -2.22 -6.78 -2.00
CA TYR A 152 -0.85 -6.32 -2.05
C TYR A 152 -0.72 -4.80 -2.06
N ALA A 153 0.18 -4.30 -1.22
CA ALA A 153 0.46 -2.88 -1.06
C ALA A 153 1.50 -2.39 -2.07
N PHE A 154 1.22 -2.53 -3.36
CA PHE A 154 2.00 -1.91 -4.44
C PHE A 154 1.02 -1.52 -5.54
N VAL A 155 0.48 -0.31 -5.42
CA VAL A 155 -0.61 0.18 -6.27
C VAL A 155 -0.31 1.57 -6.76
N LEU A 156 -0.18 1.73 -8.08
CA LEU A 156 -0.09 3.02 -8.76
C LEU A 156 -1.48 3.45 -9.20
N MET A 157 -1.83 4.71 -8.98
CA MET A 157 -3.14 5.22 -9.34
C MET A 157 -3.09 6.67 -9.83
N GLU A 158 -4.06 7.03 -10.68
CA GLU A 158 -4.28 8.39 -11.13
C GLU A 158 -4.84 9.29 -10.00
N ARG A 159 -4.61 10.61 -10.10
CA ARG A 159 -5.12 11.63 -9.17
C ARG A 159 -6.60 11.48 -8.84
N LYS A 160 -7.45 11.30 -9.85
CA LYS A 160 -8.91 11.16 -9.65
C LYS A 160 -9.29 9.98 -8.76
N VAL A 161 -8.49 8.89 -8.75
CA VAL A 161 -8.74 7.71 -7.93
C VAL A 161 -8.46 8.02 -6.47
N TYR A 162 -7.23 8.46 -6.14
CA TYR A 162 -6.89 8.69 -4.74
C TYR A 162 -7.70 9.83 -4.13
N GLN A 163 -8.01 10.89 -4.88
CA GLN A 163 -8.88 11.96 -4.39
C GLN A 163 -10.29 11.46 -4.05
N SER A 164 -10.86 10.58 -4.88
CA SER A 164 -12.21 10.05 -4.66
C SER A 164 -12.29 9.02 -3.52
N LEU A 165 -11.14 8.47 -3.10
CA LEU A 165 -11.04 7.38 -2.11
C LEU A 165 -10.23 7.77 -0.86
N SER A 166 -9.85 9.03 -0.68
CA SER A 166 -9.04 9.46 0.46
C SER A 166 -9.81 9.63 1.77
N SER A 167 -11.13 9.56 1.77
CA SER A 167 -11.95 9.97 2.93
C SER A 167 -12.97 8.93 3.41
N PHE A 168 -12.90 7.68 2.97
CA PHE A 168 -13.79 6.65 3.53
C PHE A 168 -13.31 6.19 4.92
N LYS A 169 -14.26 5.74 5.76
CA LYS A 169 -13.96 5.08 7.03
C LYS A 169 -13.65 3.62 6.75
N PRO A 170 -12.45 3.10 7.13
CA PRO A 170 -12.12 1.70 6.90
C PRO A 170 -13.03 0.75 7.69
N GLU A 171 -13.65 -0.19 7.00
CA GLU A 171 -14.39 -1.31 7.58
C GLU A 171 -13.50 -2.57 7.71
N MET A 172 -12.37 -2.57 6.99
CA MET A 172 -11.38 -3.65 7.01
C MET A 172 -9.99 -3.09 7.36
N PRO A 173 -9.76 -2.67 8.62
CA PRO A 173 -8.50 -1.99 8.98
C PRO A 173 -7.25 -2.85 8.75
N ASP A 174 -7.35 -4.18 8.92
CA ASP A 174 -6.28 -5.13 8.63
C ASP A 174 -6.29 -5.65 7.18
N GLY A 175 -7.27 -5.25 6.38
CA GLY A 175 -7.46 -5.63 4.98
C GLY A 175 -7.63 -4.42 4.06
N PHE A 176 -6.91 -3.34 4.29
CA PHE A 176 -7.09 -2.07 3.61
C PHE A 176 -7.18 -2.19 2.09
N PHE A 177 -6.24 -2.90 1.44
CA PHE A 177 -6.25 -3.00 -0.02
C PHE A 177 -7.38 -3.84 -0.59
N TRP A 178 -7.89 -4.82 0.17
CA TRP A 178 -9.13 -5.52 -0.20
C TRP A 178 -10.30 -4.53 -0.29
N GLU A 179 -10.46 -3.71 0.72
CA GLU A 179 -11.52 -2.70 0.77
C GLU A 179 -11.32 -1.61 -0.26
N PHE A 180 -10.10 -1.05 -0.34
CA PHE A 180 -9.75 0.00 -1.28
C PHE A 180 -10.06 -0.40 -2.73
N ASN A 181 -9.62 -1.58 -3.15
CA ASN A 181 -9.85 -2.09 -4.50
C ASN A 181 -11.34 -2.37 -4.76
N ALA A 182 -12.09 -2.88 -3.76
CA ALA A 182 -13.54 -3.06 -3.90
C ALA A 182 -14.28 -1.73 -4.10
N ARG A 183 -13.93 -0.71 -3.31
CA ARG A 183 -14.50 0.65 -3.45
C ARG A 183 -14.13 1.30 -4.77
N ALA A 184 -12.88 1.16 -5.20
CA ALA A 184 -12.45 1.65 -6.51
C ALA A 184 -13.25 1.02 -7.66
N PHE A 185 -13.47 -0.30 -7.59
CA PHE A 185 -14.24 -1.02 -8.60
C PHE A 185 -15.73 -0.60 -8.58
N LYS A 186 -16.33 -0.41 -7.41
CA LYS A 186 -17.70 0.11 -7.28
C LYS A 186 -17.86 1.51 -7.90
N LYS A 187 -16.80 2.33 -7.87
CA LYS A 187 -16.78 3.65 -8.53
C LYS A 187 -16.49 3.60 -10.03
N GLY A 188 -16.35 2.41 -10.62
CA GLY A 188 -16.16 2.22 -12.05
C GLY A 188 -14.74 2.44 -12.54
N PHE A 189 -13.72 2.48 -11.66
CA PHE A 189 -12.34 2.57 -12.09
C PHE A 189 -11.83 1.25 -12.68
N ASN A 190 -11.00 1.37 -13.72
CA ASN A 190 -10.38 0.25 -14.40
C ASN A 190 -9.07 -0.17 -13.74
N PHE A 191 -8.74 -1.46 -13.86
CA PHE A 191 -7.56 -2.08 -13.25
C PHE A 191 -6.65 -2.73 -14.28
N PHE A 192 -5.35 -2.65 -14.03
CA PHE A 192 -4.34 -3.40 -14.75
C PHE A 192 -3.44 -4.13 -13.73
N ASN A 193 -3.15 -5.43 -13.99
CA ASN A 193 -2.27 -6.22 -13.12
C ASN A 193 -0.86 -6.25 -13.72
N LEU A 194 0.15 -5.93 -12.91
CA LEU A 194 1.55 -6.14 -13.25
C LEU A 194 2.16 -7.17 -12.31
N ASP A 195 2.78 -8.18 -12.89
CA ASP A 195 3.48 -9.19 -12.11
C ASP A 195 4.78 -8.59 -11.55
N ILE A 196 5.01 -8.79 -10.24
CA ILE A 196 6.20 -8.35 -9.55
C ILE A 196 6.82 -9.46 -8.72
N ILE A 197 8.16 -9.41 -8.62
CA ILE A 197 8.92 -10.30 -7.75
C ILE A 197 8.86 -9.74 -6.33
N HIS A 198 8.21 -10.48 -5.44
CA HIS A 198 8.17 -10.17 -4.02
C HIS A 198 9.36 -10.83 -3.32
N LYS A 199 10.13 -10.03 -2.59
CA LYS A 199 11.32 -10.50 -1.85
C LYS A 199 10.94 -10.95 -0.44
N GLU A 200 11.77 -11.79 0.14
CA GLU A 200 11.69 -12.07 1.57
C GLU A 200 11.94 -10.79 2.39
N ARG A 201 11.29 -10.69 3.54
CA ARG A 201 11.49 -9.58 4.45
C ARG A 201 12.90 -9.64 5.03
N LEU A 202 13.67 -8.57 4.81
CA LEU A 202 15.06 -8.50 5.30
C LEU A 202 15.16 -8.04 6.75
N TYR A 203 14.17 -7.27 7.23
CA TYR A 203 14.17 -6.65 8.55
C TYR A 203 12.80 -6.76 9.22
N GLY A 204 12.81 -6.96 10.55
CA GLY A 204 11.60 -7.04 11.35
C GLY A 204 10.79 -8.35 11.17
N GLU A 205 9.75 -8.49 12.00
CA GLU A 205 8.84 -9.63 11.95
C GLU A 205 7.44 -9.20 11.54
N THR A 206 6.66 -10.13 10.99
CA THR A 206 5.24 -9.89 10.70
C THR A 206 4.45 -9.84 11.99
N ARG A 207 4.03 -8.64 12.42
CA ARG A 207 3.42 -8.41 13.73
C ARG A 207 1.91 -8.69 13.78
N ILE A 208 1.20 -8.46 12.67
CA ILE A 208 -0.26 -8.49 12.63
C ILE A 208 -0.78 -9.92 12.38
N TYR A 209 -0.26 -10.59 11.37
CA TYR A 209 -0.75 -11.90 10.91
C TYR A 209 -0.01 -13.07 11.57
N ASN A 210 -0.16 -13.23 12.90
CA ASN A 210 0.30 -14.41 13.60
C ASN A 210 -0.85 -15.45 13.73
N TRP A 211 -0.49 -16.70 14.09
CA TRP A 211 -1.44 -17.80 14.20
C TRP A 211 -2.63 -17.50 15.12
N PHE A 212 -2.40 -16.82 16.23
CA PHE A 212 -3.44 -16.53 17.24
C PHE A 212 -4.42 -15.44 16.78
N ASN A 213 -3.96 -14.45 16.04
CA ASN A 213 -4.79 -13.31 15.62
C ASN A 213 -5.49 -13.57 14.28
N LEU A 214 -4.99 -14.50 13.47
CA LEU A 214 -5.48 -14.72 12.12
C LEU A 214 -6.98 -15.06 12.02
N PRO A 215 -7.56 -15.94 12.89
CA PRO A 215 -8.99 -16.21 12.85
C PRO A 215 -9.84 -14.96 13.11
N LYS A 216 -9.47 -14.15 14.11
CA LYS A 216 -10.16 -12.90 14.45
C LYS A 216 -10.07 -11.87 13.30
N ILE A 217 -8.88 -11.70 12.72
CA ILE A 217 -8.67 -10.80 11.58
C ILE A 217 -9.50 -11.26 10.38
N SER A 218 -9.51 -12.57 10.09
CA SER A 218 -10.28 -13.13 8.98
C SER A 218 -11.78 -12.92 9.16
N PHE A 219 -12.30 -13.13 10.37
CA PHE A 219 -13.70 -12.88 10.69
C PHE A 219 -14.05 -11.38 10.56
N ASN A 220 -13.23 -10.48 11.12
CA ASN A 220 -13.45 -9.04 11.01
C ASN A 220 -13.42 -8.58 9.54
N ASN A 221 -12.46 -9.07 8.75
CA ASN A 221 -12.40 -8.76 7.33
C ASN A 221 -13.63 -9.28 6.57
N PHE A 222 -14.13 -10.47 6.91
CA PHE A 222 -15.38 -11.00 6.33
C PHE A 222 -16.57 -10.08 6.61
N ILE A 223 -16.77 -9.68 7.87
CA ILE A 223 -17.83 -8.71 8.24
C ILE A 223 -17.62 -7.38 7.51
N GLY A 224 -16.36 -6.91 7.43
CA GLY A 224 -16.03 -5.70 6.66
C GLY A 224 -16.40 -5.83 5.17
N MET A 225 -16.12 -6.97 4.53
CA MET A 225 -16.54 -7.23 3.14
C MET A 225 -18.07 -7.11 2.96
N ILE A 226 -18.84 -7.68 3.87
CA ILE A 226 -20.31 -7.59 3.85
C ILE A 226 -20.76 -6.13 3.97
N LYS A 227 -20.19 -5.37 4.92
CA LYS A 227 -20.50 -3.95 5.09
C LYS A 227 -20.17 -3.14 3.85
N VAL A 228 -18.98 -3.30 3.28
CA VAL A 228 -18.55 -2.61 2.04
C VAL A 228 -19.46 -2.98 0.86
N LYS A 229 -19.91 -4.23 0.77
CA LYS A 229 -20.79 -4.67 -0.32
C LYS A 229 -22.18 -4.03 -0.24
N PHE A 230 -22.80 -4.05 0.95
CA PHE A 230 -24.23 -3.80 1.08
C PHE A 230 -24.59 -2.47 1.76
N PHE A 231 -23.72 -1.90 2.60
CA PHE A 231 -24.07 -0.75 3.44
C PHE A 231 -23.23 0.51 3.16
N ASN A 232 -22.02 0.37 2.64
CA ASN A 232 -21.10 1.50 2.46
C ASN A 232 -20.70 1.62 0.97
N GLY A 233 -21.65 2.07 0.17
CA GLY A 233 -21.46 2.35 -1.25
C GLY A 233 -20.71 3.62 -1.54
#